data_309c2388b7b663e739b94bd43e192745
#
_entry.id   309c2388b7b663e739b94bd43e192745
#
_cell.length_a   1.000
_cell.length_b   1.000
_cell.length_c   1.000
_cell.angle_alpha   90.00
_cell.angle_beta   90.00
_cell.angle_gamma   90.00
#
_symmetry.space_group_name_H-M   'P 1'
#
loop_
_entity.id
_entity.type
_entity.pdbx_description
1 polymer ?
#
loop_
_entity_poly.entity_id
_entity_poly.type
_entity_poly.pdbx_seq_one_letter_code
_entity_poly.pdbx_strand_id
1 'polypeptide(L)'
;MLRALGRLDGSTALTLSMHSHQVMVAEWKRRVQGAPTEGLLRKVAQDGLRIVSSGGSDWLPGSGRAEKVEGGYRVYDRKVFASGAPDGDVMNTSAIYIDPEKGPTVLHFPLPMNDPAVAVLANWDTLGMRGTGSQDVEIDGAFVADAAIAASRTPGKWHPLFHLISMLAFPLVYSVYAGIADGAREVALGLARRRPQDVIGTLAVGDLENTHAVMDLGHKAMVEVGAQAMPSADTTHRIMTLRNIVGSSAMAVGSKALDVAGGAGFYRAKGLEQRFRDLQGARFHPLRDREQQLYAGRMALGEEVDL
;
A
#
# COMPACT_ATOMS: atom_id res chain seq x y z
N MET A 1 -3.19 9.42 -12.91
CA MET A 1 -4.27 9.84 -11.98
C MET A 1 -3.79 9.90 -10.53
N LEU A 2 -3.41 8.79 -9.88
CA LEU A 2 -3.04 8.77 -8.44
C LEU A 2 -1.88 9.71 -8.07
N ARG A 3 -0.83 9.82 -8.91
CA ARG A 3 0.25 10.79 -8.70
C ARG A 3 -0.25 12.25 -8.72
N ALA A 4 -1.14 12.58 -9.67
CA ALA A 4 -1.74 13.91 -9.73
C ALA A 4 -2.63 14.20 -8.50
N LEU A 5 -3.40 13.21 -8.04
CA LEU A 5 -4.21 13.34 -6.84
C LEU A 5 -3.32 13.45 -5.58
N GLY A 6 -2.28 12.63 -5.46
CA GLY A 6 -1.32 12.66 -4.35
C GLY A 6 -0.59 14.01 -4.22
N ARG A 7 -0.37 14.72 -5.33
CA ARG A 7 0.16 16.08 -5.33
C ARG A 7 -0.78 17.08 -4.63
N LEU A 8 -2.08 16.86 -4.69
CA LEU A 8 -3.10 17.69 -4.05
C LEU A 8 -3.38 17.23 -2.62
N ASP A 9 -3.73 15.95 -2.46
CA ASP A 9 -4.05 15.32 -1.17
C ASP A 9 -3.60 13.86 -1.14
N GLY A 10 -2.59 13.58 -0.28
CA GLY A 10 -2.00 12.25 -0.17
C GLY A 10 -2.93 11.23 0.45
N SER A 11 -3.75 11.63 1.43
CA SER A 11 -4.65 10.71 2.12
C SER A 11 -5.76 10.19 1.20
N THR A 12 -6.42 11.07 0.47
CA THR A 12 -7.43 10.70 -0.54
C THR A 12 -6.83 9.79 -1.61
N ALA A 13 -5.64 10.14 -2.11
CA ALA A 13 -4.96 9.36 -3.12
C ALA A 13 -4.59 7.96 -2.63
N LEU A 14 -4.11 7.84 -1.37
CA LEU A 14 -3.74 6.55 -0.78
C LEU A 14 -4.98 5.66 -0.56
N THR A 15 -6.04 6.19 0.00
CA THR A 15 -7.30 5.44 0.19
C THR A 15 -7.83 4.91 -1.15
N LEU A 16 -7.85 5.76 -2.19
CA LEU A 16 -8.24 5.34 -3.52
C LEU A 16 -7.29 4.29 -4.10
N SER A 17 -5.99 4.38 -3.87
CA SER A 17 -5.02 3.39 -4.35
C SER A 17 -5.24 2.02 -3.73
N MET A 18 -5.61 2.00 -2.43
CA MET A 18 -5.87 0.76 -1.69
C MET A 18 -7.15 0.05 -2.14
N HIS A 19 -8.16 0.77 -2.60
CA HIS A 19 -9.30 0.21 -3.31
C HIS A 19 -8.93 -0.24 -4.73
N SER A 20 -8.25 0.63 -5.47
CA SER A 20 -7.97 0.41 -6.91
C SER A 20 -7.12 -0.82 -7.17
N HIS A 21 -6.15 -1.17 -6.30
CA HIS A 21 -5.35 -2.36 -6.53
C HIS A 21 -6.18 -3.66 -6.43
N GLN A 22 -7.22 -3.71 -5.59
CA GLN A 22 -8.12 -4.85 -5.49
C GLN A 22 -8.92 -5.02 -6.80
N VAL A 23 -9.40 -3.91 -7.35
CA VAL A 23 -10.08 -3.89 -8.66
C VAL A 23 -9.13 -4.33 -9.77
N MET A 24 -7.89 -3.84 -9.77
CA MET A 24 -6.89 -4.24 -10.76
C MET A 24 -6.51 -5.72 -10.67
N VAL A 25 -6.41 -6.29 -9.47
CA VAL A 25 -6.19 -7.74 -9.29
C VAL A 25 -7.35 -8.53 -9.87
N ALA A 26 -8.60 -8.13 -9.61
CA ALA A 26 -9.78 -8.79 -10.17
C ALA A 26 -9.82 -8.70 -11.71
N GLU A 27 -9.52 -7.53 -12.28
CA GLU A 27 -9.50 -7.32 -13.72
C GLU A 27 -8.35 -8.08 -14.39
N TRP A 28 -7.16 -8.11 -13.78
CA TRP A 28 -6.04 -8.90 -14.30
C TRP A 28 -6.38 -10.40 -14.32
N LYS A 29 -6.97 -10.93 -13.23
CA LYS A 29 -7.42 -12.33 -13.18
C LYS A 29 -8.45 -12.63 -14.27
N ARG A 30 -9.39 -11.72 -14.52
CA ARG A 30 -10.38 -11.86 -15.58
C ARG A 30 -9.71 -11.94 -16.95
N ARG A 31 -8.82 -11.00 -17.26
CA ARG A 31 -8.18 -10.89 -18.59
C ARG A 31 -7.17 -11.99 -18.85
N VAL A 32 -6.35 -12.33 -17.86
CA VAL A 32 -5.19 -13.20 -18.06
C VAL A 32 -5.49 -14.64 -17.69
N GLN A 33 -6.30 -14.86 -16.65
CA GLN A 33 -6.61 -16.20 -16.14
C GLN A 33 -8.03 -16.68 -16.51
N GLY A 34 -8.87 -15.84 -17.14
CA GLY A 34 -10.28 -16.18 -17.39
C GLY A 34 -11.12 -16.36 -16.11
N ALA A 35 -10.67 -15.79 -14.98
CA ALA A 35 -11.36 -15.94 -13.71
C ALA A 35 -12.72 -15.23 -13.71
N PRO A 36 -13.76 -15.76 -13.05
CA PRO A 36 -15.11 -15.23 -13.07
C PRO A 36 -15.29 -14.02 -12.13
N THR A 37 -14.47 -12.99 -12.28
CA THR A 37 -14.47 -11.78 -11.44
C THR A 37 -15.37 -10.65 -11.97
N GLU A 38 -16.07 -10.87 -13.09
CA GLU A 38 -16.91 -9.84 -13.73
C GLU A 38 -18.02 -9.35 -12.79
N GLY A 39 -18.63 -10.23 -12.00
CA GLY A 39 -19.66 -9.87 -11.03
C GLY A 39 -19.17 -8.87 -9.99
N LEU A 40 -17.95 -9.05 -9.49
CA LEU A 40 -17.29 -8.11 -8.56
C LEU A 40 -17.04 -6.76 -9.25
N LEU A 41 -16.48 -6.78 -10.45
CA LEU A 41 -16.18 -5.56 -11.21
C LEU A 41 -17.44 -4.76 -11.54
N ARG A 42 -18.56 -5.43 -11.85
CA ARG A 42 -19.86 -4.78 -12.04
C ARG A 42 -20.38 -4.13 -10.76
N LYS A 43 -20.29 -4.80 -9.61
CA LYS A 43 -20.66 -4.22 -8.31
C LYS A 43 -19.85 -2.96 -7.98
N VAL A 44 -18.54 -2.97 -8.25
CA VAL A 44 -17.71 -1.78 -8.10
C VAL A 44 -18.16 -0.65 -9.02
N ALA A 45 -18.40 -0.94 -10.30
CA ALA A 45 -18.70 0.09 -11.30
C ALA A 45 -20.12 0.63 -11.24
N GLN A 46 -21.11 -0.20 -10.90
CA GLN A 46 -22.55 0.14 -10.95
C GLN A 46 -23.11 0.45 -9.56
N ASP A 47 -22.69 -0.32 -8.54
CA ASP A 47 -23.24 -0.20 -7.19
C ASP A 47 -22.34 0.64 -6.28
N GLY A 48 -21.13 1.04 -6.79
CA GLY A 48 -20.17 1.81 -6.01
C GLY A 48 -19.53 1.01 -4.86
N LEU A 49 -19.43 -0.34 -4.98
CA LEU A 49 -18.87 -1.20 -3.95
C LEU A 49 -17.43 -0.77 -3.59
N ARG A 50 -17.21 -0.48 -2.31
CA ARG A 50 -15.92 -0.03 -1.76
C ARG A 50 -15.21 -1.19 -1.11
N ILE A 51 -14.05 -1.55 -1.67
CA ILE A 51 -13.25 -2.68 -1.20
C ILE A 51 -12.11 -2.15 -0.33
N VAL A 52 -12.05 -2.61 0.91
CA VAL A 52 -10.96 -2.41 1.86
C VAL A 52 -10.02 -3.62 1.81
N SER A 53 -8.76 -3.41 2.07
CA SER A 53 -7.78 -4.50 2.22
C SER A 53 -7.10 -4.43 3.57
N SER A 54 -6.81 -5.59 4.14
CA SER A 54 -5.89 -5.75 5.26
C SER A 54 -4.57 -6.37 4.78
N GLY A 55 -3.60 -6.54 5.64
CA GLY A 55 -2.33 -7.20 5.30
C GLY A 55 -1.12 -6.28 5.34
N GLY A 56 -1.22 -5.11 5.98
CA GLY A 56 -0.09 -4.20 6.14
C GLY A 56 1.01 -4.75 7.05
N SER A 57 0.67 -5.49 8.09
CA SER A 57 1.63 -6.08 9.06
C SER A 57 1.71 -7.60 9.01
N ASP A 58 0.70 -8.26 8.46
CA ASP A 58 0.53 -9.72 8.44
C ASP A 58 0.61 -10.32 7.02
N TRP A 59 1.25 -9.61 6.10
CA TRP A 59 1.21 -9.93 4.67
C TRP A 59 1.70 -11.35 4.36
N LEU A 60 2.90 -11.74 4.79
CA LEU A 60 3.43 -13.09 4.60
C LEU A 60 3.07 -14.04 5.76
N PRO A 61 3.26 -13.67 7.04
CA PRO A 61 3.02 -14.60 8.14
C PRO A 61 1.54 -14.93 8.34
N GLY A 62 0.63 -14.03 7.96
CA GLY A 62 -0.77 -14.10 8.37
C GLY A 62 -0.96 -13.66 9.82
N SER A 63 -2.22 -13.53 10.25
CA SER A 63 -2.60 -13.22 11.63
C SER A 63 -3.95 -13.82 11.98
N GLY A 64 -4.39 -13.64 13.22
CA GLY A 64 -5.68 -14.09 13.71
C GLY A 64 -5.82 -15.61 13.78
N ARG A 65 -7.04 -16.04 14.00
CA ARG A 65 -7.39 -17.46 14.01
C ARG A 65 -8.72 -17.71 13.30
N ALA A 66 -8.84 -18.86 12.66
CA ALA A 66 -10.08 -19.40 12.11
C ALA A 66 -10.37 -20.75 12.75
N GLU A 67 -11.60 -20.93 13.21
CA GLU A 67 -12.06 -22.18 13.83
C GLU A 67 -13.07 -22.84 12.89
N LYS A 68 -12.84 -24.09 12.50
CA LYS A 68 -13.74 -24.83 11.62
C LYS A 68 -15.06 -25.09 12.35
N VAL A 69 -16.16 -24.75 11.69
CA VAL A 69 -17.54 -25.02 12.13
C VAL A 69 -18.33 -25.64 10.97
N GLU A 70 -19.57 -26.04 11.22
CA GLU A 70 -20.45 -26.56 10.17
C GLU A 70 -20.63 -25.51 9.04
N GLY A 71 -20.29 -25.89 7.80
CA GLY A 71 -20.44 -25.06 6.61
C GLY A 71 -19.41 -23.94 6.43
N GLY A 72 -18.43 -23.79 7.34
CA GLY A 72 -17.45 -22.71 7.22
C GLY A 72 -16.51 -22.55 8.39
N TYR A 73 -16.19 -21.30 8.70
CA TYR A 73 -15.25 -20.91 9.76
C TYR A 73 -15.80 -19.78 10.61
N ARG A 74 -15.45 -19.76 11.89
CA ARG A 74 -15.53 -18.59 12.75
C ARG A 74 -14.17 -17.93 12.83
N VAL A 75 -14.11 -16.63 12.51
CA VAL A 75 -12.86 -15.88 12.37
C VAL A 75 -12.74 -14.83 13.46
N TYR A 76 -11.53 -14.73 14.02
CA TYR A 76 -11.16 -13.79 15.09
C TYR A 76 -9.83 -13.14 14.76
N ASP A 77 -9.79 -11.82 14.67
CA ASP A 77 -8.56 -11.07 14.40
C ASP A 77 -8.72 -9.59 14.77
N ARG A 78 -7.60 -8.88 14.85
CA ARG A 78 -7.54 -7.43 14.80
C ARG A 78 -6.65 -7.01 13.65
N LYS A 79 -7.26 -6.55 12.58
CA LYS A 79 -6.55 -6.06 11.39
C LYS A 79 -6.19 -4.60 11.57
N VAL A 80 -4.93 -4.26 11.32
CA VAL A 80 -4.42 -2.90 11.43
C VAL A 80 -4.18 -2.30 10.04
N PHE A 81 -4.14 -0.96 9.96
CA PHE A 81 -3.93 -0.22 8.72
C PHE A 81 -4.98 -0.51 7.62
N ALA A 82 -6.25 -0.72 7.99
CA ALA A 82 -7.33 -0.94 7.03
C ALA A 82 -7.80 0.40 6.41
N SER A 83 -7.07 0.89 5.42
CA SER A 83 -7.34 2.19 4.77
C SER A 83 -8.74 2.25 4.17
N GLY A 84 -9.50 3.30 4.53
CA GLY A 84 -10.88 3.49 4.11
C GLY A 84 -11.91 2.64 4.87
N ALA A 85 -11.52 1.98 5.96
CA ALA A 85 -12.41 1.11 6.74
C ALA A 85 -13.73 1.76 7.18
N PRO A 86 -13.80 3.05 7.59
CA PRO A 86 -15.07 3.67 7.99
C PRO A 86 -16.16 3.66 6.92
N ASP A 87 -15.76 3.67 5.64
CA ASP A 87 -16.68 3.74 4.50
C ASP A 87 -16.64 2.46 3.64
N GLY A 88 -15.95 1.41 4.08
CA GLY A 88 -15.78 0.16 3.36
C GLY A 88 -17.05 -0.70 3.38
N ASP A 89 -17.34 -1.37 2.27
CA ASP A 89 -18.47 -2.33 2.18
C ASP A 89 -17.99 -3.77 2.39
N VAL A 90 -16.80 -4.10 1.86
CA VAL A 90 -16.19 -5.44 1.94
C VAL A 90 -14.70 -5.31 2.21
N MET A 91 -14.18 -6.09 3.14
CA MET A 91 -12.75 -6.20 3.40
C MET A 91 -12.21 -7.52 2.85
N ASN A 92 -11.24 -7.48 1.93
CA ASN A 92 -10.44 -8.64 1.57
C ASN A 92 -9.38 -8.86 2.63
N THR A 93 -9.47 -10.00 3.34
CA THR A 93 -8.66 -10.30 4.52
C THR A 93 -8.25 -11.77 4.58
N SER A 94 -7.61 -12.17 5.68
CA SER A 94 -7.19 -13.55 5.90
C SER A 94 -7.18 -13.89 7.39
N ALA A 95 -7.20 -15.18 7.72
CA ALA A 95 -6.98 -15.68 9.07
C ALA A 95 -6.25 -17.02 9.03
N ILE A 96 -5.59 -17.41 10.13
CA ILE A 96 -4.87 -18.66 10.24
C ILE A 96 -5.82 -19.75 10.77
N TYR A 97 -5.95 -20.82 10.01
CA TYR A 97 -6.60 -22.08 10.41
C TYR A 97 -5.54 -23.14 10.67
N ILE A 98 -5.70 -23.90 11.73
CA ILE A 98 -4.86 -25.08 11.99
C ILE A 98 -5.55 -26.28 11.32
N ASP A 99 -5.15 -26.55 10.09
CA ASP A 99 -5.64 -27.67 9.33
C ASP A 99 -5.10 -28.99 9.94
N PRO A 100 -5.94 -29.99 10.22
CA PRO A 100 -5.51 -31.26 10.83
C PRO A 100 -4.47 -32.03 10.01
N GLU A 101 -4.50 -31.87 8.68
CA GLU A 101 -3.60 -32.60 7.77
C GLU A 101 -2.41 -31.75 7.31
N LYS A 102 -2.64 -30.45 7.05
CA LYS A 102 -1.66 -29.53 6.43
C LYS A 102 -0.96 -28.63 7.45
N GLY A 103 -1.45 -28.61 8.69
CA GLY A 103 -0.96 -27.69 9.73
C GLY A 103 -1.42 -26.23 9.49
N PRO A 104 -0.64 -25.24 9.98
CA PRO A 104 -1.03 -23.83 9.88
C PRO A 104 -1.26 -23.41 8.43
N THR A 105 -2.44 -22.88 8.14
CA THR A 105 -2.90 -22.50 6.80
C THR A 105 -3.56 -21.12 6.86
N VAL A 106 -3.09 -20.17 6.08
CA VAL A 106 -3.72 -18.84 5.94
C VAL A 106 -4.84 -18.95 4.92
N LEU A 107 -6.06 -18.72 5.35
CA LEU A 107 -7.26 -18.63 4.50
C LEU A 107 -7.50 -17.19 4.08
N HIS A 108 -7.73 -16.94 2.79
CA HIS A 108 -8.08 -15.63 2.24
C HIS A 108 -9.55 -15.58 1.84
N PHE A 109 -10.26 -14.56 2.28
CA PHE A 109 -11.70 -14.42 2.05
C PHE A 109 -12.15 -12.96 2.04
N PRO A 110 -13.27 -12.62 1.38
CA PRO A 110 -13.97 -11.36 1.55
C PRO A 110 -14.82 -11.41 2.83
N LEU A 111 -14.84 -10.31 3.59
CA LEU A 111 -15.65 -10.14 4.79
C LEU A 111 -16.51 -8.89 4.66
N PRO A 112 -17.86 -8.98 4.76
CA PRO A 112 -18.73 -7.80 4.80
C PRO A 112 -18.39 -6.91 5.99
N MET A 113 -18.23 -5.61 5.77
CA MET A 113 -17.91 -4.65 6.83
C MET A 113 -19.10 -4.32 7.73
N ASN A 114 -20.31 -4.65 7.30
CA ASN A 114 -21.55 -4.50 8.09
C ASN A 114 -21.95 -5.77 8.87
N ASP A 115 -21.09 -6.81 8.90
CA ASP A 115 -21.30 -7.98 9.75
C ASP A 115 -21.28 -7.53 11.23
N PRO A 116 -22.26 -7.96 12.07
CA PRO A 116 -22.30 -7.57 13.48
C PRO A 116 -21.08 -8.02 14.31
N ALA A 117 -20.29 -8.98 13.82
CA ALA A 117 -19.03 -9.43 14.41
C ALA A 117 -17.82 -8.61 13.94
N VAL A 118 -18.02 -7.53 13.16
CA VAL A 118 -16.97 -6.66 12.64
C VAL A 118 -17.12 -5.26 13.22
N ALA A 119 -16.10 -4.75 13.86
CA ALA A 119 -16.09 -3.40 14.43
C ALA A 119 -14.91 -2.59 13.88
N VAL A 120 -15.18 -1.42 13.30
CA VAL A 120 -14.16 -0.44 12.93
C VAL A 120 -13.83 0.40 14.15
N LEU A 121 -12.56 0.38 14.58
CA LEU A 121 -12.12 1.10 15.77
C LEU A 121 -11.76 2.56 15.44
N ALA A 122 -12.11 3.51 16.31
CA ALA A 122 -11.81 4.93 16.11
C ALA A 122 -10.41 5.27 16.67
N ASN A 123 -9.37 4.63 16.13
CA ASN A 123 -8.01 4.68 16.69
C ASN A 123 -6.94 5.22 15.73
N TRP A 124 -7.32 5.75 14.55
CA TRP A 124 -6.37 6.28 13.57
C TRP A 124 -5.91 7.69 13.95
N ASP A 125 -4.95 7.79 14.88
CA ASP A 125 -4.25 9.03 15.23
C ASP A 125 -2.75 8.87 14.97
N THR A 126 -2.27 9.41 13.86
CA THR A 126 -0.97 9.11 13.28
C THR A 126 -0.19 10.36 12.90
N LEU A 127 1.13 10.18 12.67
CA LEU A 127 2.05 11.23 12.25
C LEU A 127 1.59 11.92 10.96
N GLY A 128 1.25 11.12 9.94
CA GLY A 128 0.81 11.57 8.62
C GLY A 128 -0.26 10.64 8.05
N MET A 129 -0.74 10.92 6.85
CA MET A 129 -1.82 10.18 6.20
C MET A 129 -3.10 10.11 7.04
N ARG A 130 -3.39 11.16 7.81
CA ARG A 130 -4.47 11.20 8.80
C ARG A 130 -5.86 11.04 8.19
N GLY A 131 -6.06 11.53 6.97
CA GLY A 131 -7.33 11.44 6.25
C GLY A 131 -7.60 10.09 5.57
N THR A 132 -6.70 9.09 5.70
CA THR A 132 -6.93 7.77 5.07
C THR A 132 -7.96 6.92 5.81
N GLY A 133 -8.31 7.26 7.07
CA GLY A 133 -9.18 6.43 7.88
C GLY A 133 -8.69 4.97 7.99
N SER A 134 -7.35 4.79 8.11
CA SER A 134 -6.74 3.44 8.19
C SER A 134 -6.91 2.83 9.58
N GLN A 135 -8.16 2.82 10.04
CA GLN A 135 -8.55 2.31 11.35
C GLN A 135 -8.19 0.83 11.50
N ASP A 136 -8.05 0.39 12.74
CA ASP A 136 -8.07 -1.03 13.02
C ASP A 136 -9.50 -1.58 12.86
N VAL A 137 -9.59 -2.83 12.45
CA VAL A 137 -10.83 -3.57 12.31
C VAL A 137 -10.75 -4.80 13.22
N GLU A 138 -11.64 -4.86 14.22
CA GLU A 138 -11.79 -6.00 15.08
C GLU A 138 -12.81 -6.98 14.50
N ILE A 139 -12.47 -8.26 14.49
CA ILE A 139 -13.29 -9.36 14.01
C ILE A 139 -13.45 -10.34 15.16
N ASP A 140 -14.68 -10.49 15.66
CA ASP A 140 -14.98 -11.33 16.82
C ASP A 140 -16.02 -12.40 16.47
N GLY A 141 -15.54 -13.50 15.87
CA GLY A 141 -16.37 -14.66 15.52
C GLY A 141 -17.22 -14.50 14.25
N ALA A 142 -16.81 -13.65 13.31
CA ALA A 142 -17.48 -13.51 12.01
C ALA A 142 -17.53 -14.87 11.28
N PHE A 143 -18.69 -15.18 10.69
CA PHE A 143 -18.85 -16.43 9.94
C PHE A 143 -18.41 -16.24 8.48
N VAL A 144 -17.54 -17.14 8.04
CA VAL A 144 -17.06 -17.22 6.64
C VAL A 144 -17.40 -18.61 6.10
N ALA A 145 -18.27 -18.68 5.11
CA ALA A 145 -18.64 -19.93 4.48
C ALA A 145 -17.46 -20.59 3.74
N ASP A 146 -17.42 -21.93 3.68
CA ASP A 146 -16.40 -22.66 2.92
C ASP A 146 -16.26 -22.15 1.47
N ALA A 147 -17.38 -21.89 0.82
CA ALA A 147 -17.44 -21.39 -0.55
C ALA A 147 -16.87 -19.95 -0.72
N ALA A 148 -16.70 -19.20 0.37
CA ALA A 148 -16.12 -17.85 0.34
C ALA A 148 -14.59 -17.86 0.45
N ILE A 149 -13.96 -19.01 0.73
CA ILE A 149 -12.50 -19.11 0.77
C ILE A 149 -11.94 -18.99 -0.64
N ALA A 150 -11.34 -17.85 -0.94
CA ALA A 150 -10.83 -17.50 -2.26
C ALA A 150 -9.43 -18.08 -2.55
N ALA A 151 -8.63 -18.31 -1.50
CA ALA A 151 -7.31 -18.92 -1.58
C ALA A 151 -6.86 -19.43 -0.22
N SER A 152 -5.92 -20.37 -0.23
CA SER A 152 -5.21 -20.85 0.98
C SER A 152 -3.72 -20.97 0.71
N ARG A 153 -2.89 -20.77 1.75
CA ARG A 153 -1.43 -20.85 1.64
C ARG A 153 -0.76 -21.19 2.97
N THR A 154 0.49 -21.62 2.92
CA THR A 154 1.33 -21.78 4.11
C THR A 154 1.77 -20.40 4.66
N PRO A 155 1.71 -20.16 5.98
CA PRO A 155 2.24 -18.94 6.60
C PRO A 155 3.75 -18.76 6.31
N GLY A 156 4.18 -17.51 6.11
CA GLY A 156 5.59 -17.17 5.88
C GLY A 156 6.14 -17.53 4.49
N LYS A 157 5.38 -18.27 3.68
CA LYS A 157 5.79 -18.67 2.33
C LYS A 157 5.27 -17.69 1.27
N TRP A 158 6.12 -17.41 0.27
CA TRP A 158 5.67 -16.68 -0.90
C TRP A 158 4.65 -17.50 -1.69
N HIS A 159 3.62 -16.81 -2.17
CA HIS A 159 2.54 -17.41 -2.94
C HIS A 159 2.31 -16.62 -4.23
N PRO A 160 1.90 -17.24 -5.35
CA PRO A 160 1.66 -16.55 -6.62
C PRO A 160 0.73 -15.32 -6.50
N LEU A 161 -0.22 -15.35 -5.56
CA LEU A 161 -1.09 -14.21 -5.25
C LEU A 161 -0.28 -12.96 -4.85
N PHE A 162 0.81 -13.10 -4.07
CA PHE A 162 1.62 -11.98 -3.64
C PHE A 162 2.51 -11.42 -4.74
N HIS A 163 2.95 -12.24 -5.68
CA HIS A 163 3.63 -11.77 -6.88
C HIS A 163 2.70 -10.89 -7.72
N LEU A 164 1.43 -11.30 -7.87
CA LEU A 164 0.42 -10.51 -8.55
C LEU A 164 0.09 -9.21 -7.81
N ILE A 165 -0.14 -9.28 -6.49
CA ILE A 165 -0.41 -8.10 -5.67
C ILE A 165 0.76 -7.13 -5.72
N SER A 166 2.00 -7.60 -5.56
CA SER A 166 3.20 -6.75 -5.63
C SER A 166 3.25 -5.98 -6.93
N MET A 167 3.07 -6.67 -8.05
CA MET A 167 3.15 -6.10 -9.39
C MET A 167 2.11 -5.01 -9.63
N LEU A 168 0.89 -5.16 -9.09
CA LEU A 168 -0.21 -4.23 -9.34
C LEU A 168 -0.36 -3.15 -8.27
N ALA A 169 -0.20 -3.48 -7.00
CA ALA A 169 -0.46 -2.56 -5.89
C ALA A 169 0.64 -1.51 -5.71
N PHE A 170 1.92 -1.90 -5.73
CA PHE A 170 2.99 -0.96 -5.43
C PHE A 170 3.16 0.18 -6.42
N PRO A 171 3.01 -0.01 -7.75
CA PRO A 171 2.97 1.12 -8.67
C PRO A 171 1.86 2.13 -8.36
N LEU A 172 0.70 1.68 -7.88
CA LEU A 172 -0.39 2.57 -7.46
C LEU A 172 -0.06 3.31 -6.16
N VAL A 173 0.36 2.59 -5.13
CA VAL A 173 0.69 3.15 -3.81
C VAL A 173 1.85 4.15 -3.92
N TYR A 174 2.92 3.80 -4.62
CA TYR A 174 4.08 4.67 -4.75
C TYR A 174 3.90 5.81 -5.76
N SER A 175 2.90 5.73 -6.65
CA SER A 175 2.41 6.91 -7.38
C SER A 175 1.88 7.99 -6.45
N VAL A 176 1.25 7.62 -5.32
CA VAL A 176 0.76 8.59 -4.32
C VAL A 176 1.94 9.31 -3.68
N TYR A 177 2.94 8.58 -3.21
CA TYR A 177 4.12 9.19 -2.57
C TYR A 177 4.94 10.05 -3.53
N ALA A 178 5.08 9.63 -4.79
CA ALA A 178 5.67 10.45 -5.83
C ALA A 178 4.87 11.76 -6.03
N GLY A 179 3.54 11.69 -5.99
CA GLY A 179 2.68 12.88 -6.07
C GLY A 179 2.83 13.82 -4.89
N ILE A 180 2.88 13.29 -3.65
CA ILE A 180 3.12 14.11 -2.45
C ILE A 180 4.48 14.82 -2.54
N ALA A 181 5.51 14.12 -3.02
CA ALA A 181 6.85 14.69 -3.24
C ALA A 181 6.83 15.77 -4.32
N ASP A 182 6.09 15.58 -5.42
CA ASP A 182 5.88 16.62 -6.43
C ASP A 182 5.27 17.89 -5.79
N GLY A 183 4.24 17.73 -4.97
CA GLY A 183 3.59 18.85 -4.26
C GLY A 183 4.53 19.53 -3.25
N ALA A 184 5.36 18.76 -2.53
CA ALA A 184 6.35 19.32 -1.61
C ALA A 184 7.40 20.16 -2.36
N ARG A 185 7.94 19.64 -3.47
CA ARG A 185 8.85 20.34 -4.36
C ARG A 185 8.26 21.65 -4.88
N GLU A 186 7.02 21.61 -5.37
CA GLU A 186 6.34 22.81 -5.92
C GLU A 186 6.19 23.91 -4.86
N VAL A 187 5.75 23.56 -3.66
CA VAL A 187 5.63 24.52 -2.55
C VAL A 187 6.99 25.14 -2.22
N ALA A 188 8.04 24.32 -2.10
CA ALA A 188 9.38 24.77 -1.78
C ALA A 188 9.93 25.73 -2.85
N LEU A 189 9.84 25.38 -4.12
CA LEU A 189 10.25 26.23 -5.24
C LEU A 189 9.44 27.52 -5.31
N GLY A 190 8.12 27.45 -5.05
CA GLY A 190 7.26 28.63 -5.00
C GLY A 190 7.66 29.61 -3.89
N LEU A 191 8.11 29.11 -2.74
CA LEU A 191 8.62 29.94 -1.65
C LEU A 191 10.04 30.48 -1.97
N ALA A 192 10.91 29.66 -2.52
CA ALA A 192 12.26 30.07 -2.89
C ALA A 192 12.29 31.20 -3.92
N ARG A 193 11.43 31.15 -4.95
CA ARG A 193 11.33 32.16 -6.01
C ARG A 193 10.90 33.54 -5.51
N ARG A 194 10.32 33.64 -4.31
CA ARG A 194 9.85 34.91 -3.73
C ARG A 194 10.90 35.68 -2.96
N ARG A 195 12.12 35.16 -2.86
CA ARG A 195 13.24 35.76 -2.16
C ARG A 195 14.50 35.72 -3.03
N PRO A 196 15.46 36.66 -2.84
CA PRO A 196 16.76 36.54 -3.46
C PRO A 196 17.43 35.22 -3.06
N GLN A 197 18.06 34.58 -4.01
CA GLN A 197 18.83 33.37 -3.78
C GLN A 197 20.33 33.71 -3.81
N ASP A 198 21.05 33.22 -2.83
CA ASP A 198 22.50 33.16 -2.87
C ASP A 198 23.00 31.84 -3.48
N VAL A 199 24.29 31.64 -3.53
CA VAL A 199 24.88 30.39 -4.05
C VAL A 199 24.43 29.18 -3.25
N ILE A 200 24.33 29.28 -1.92
CA ILE A 200 23.92 28.15 -1.04
C ILE A 200 22.47 27.77 -1.31
N GLY A 201 21.57 28.75 -1.39
CA GLY A 201 20.17 28.49 -1.71
C GLY A 201 19.99 27.87 -3.10
N THR A 202 20.77 28.30 -4.08
CA THR A 202 20.77 27.73 -5.43
C THR A 202 21.27 26.29 -5.45
N LEU A 203 22.32 25.97 -4.68
CA LEU A 203 22.81 24.59 -4.51
C LEU A 203 21.76 23.69 -3.85
N ALA A 204 21.07 24.17 -2.82
CA ALA A 204 19.98 23.41 -2.17
C ALA A 204 18.83 23.10 -3.14
N VAL A 205 18.46 24.04 -4.02
CA VAL A 205 17.49 23.78 -5.09
C VAL A 205 18.02 22.72 -6.06
N GLY A 206 19.27 22.79 -6.49
CA GLY A 206 19.89 21.78 -7.37
C GLY A 206 19.87 20.38 -6.74
N ASP A 207 20.16 20.26 -5.45
CA ASP A 207 20.12 18.98 -4.72
C ASP A 207 18.70 18.42 -4.58
N LEU A 208 17.70 19.28 -4.34
CA LEU A 208 16.27 18.91 -4.40
C LEU A 208 15.88 18.36 -5.78
N GLU A 209 16.27 19.05 -6.87
CA GLU A 209 15.97 18.64 -8.24
C GLU A 209 16.61 17.29 -8.60
N ASN A 210 17.87 17.07 -8.23
CA ASN A 210 18.56 15.80 -8.45
C ASN A 210 17.88 14.64 -7.70
N THR A 211 17.48 14.88 -6.46
CA THR A 211 16.77 13.86 -5.65
C THR A 211 15.39 13.55 -6.22
N HIS A 212 14.66 14.57 -6.67
CA HIS A 212 13.38 14.42 -7.34
C HIS A 212 13.52 13.63 -8.66
N ALA A 213 14.58 13.87 -9.43
CA ALA A 213 14.83 13.13 -10.66
C ALA A 213 15.06 11.63 -10.41
N VAL A 214 15.77 11.25 -9.35
CA VAL A 214 15.94 9.84 -8.95
C VAL A 214 14.59 9.20 -8.60
N MET A 215 13.76 9.89 -7.84
CA MET A 215 12.39 9.44 -7.51
C MET A 215 11.56 9.25 -8.79
N ASP A 216 11.58 10.21 -9.70
CA ASP A 216 10.79 10.19 -10.93
C ASP A 216 11.19 9.05 -11.87
N LEU A 217 12.49 8.82 -12.05
CA LEU A 217 13.01 7.69 -12.83
C LEU A 217 12.61 6.35 -12.21
N GLY A 218 12.76 6.19 -10.90
CA GLY A 218 12.34 4.98 -10.20
C GLY A 218 10.84 4.72 -10.30
N HIS A 219 10.03 5.77 -10.18
CA HIS A 219 8.57 5.67 -10.33
C HIS A 219 8.15 5.27 -11.75
N LYS A 220 8.74 5.88 -12.78
CA LYS A 220 8.48 5.52 -14.19
C LYS A 220 8.83 4.06 -14.46
N ALA A 221 10.01 3.61 -14.03
CA ALA A 221 10.43 2.22 -14.15
C ALA A 221 9.47 1.26 -13.41
N MET A 222 9.00 1.61 -12.21
CA MET A 222 8.05 0.80 -11.45
C MET A 222 6.71 0.66 -12.20
N VAL A 223 6.17 1.75 -12.73
CA VAL A 223 4.92 1.74 -13.51
C VAL A 223 5.07 0.88 -14.76
N GLU A 224 6.19 0.99 -15.45
CA GLU A 224 6.49 0.18 -16.64
C GLU A 224 6.53 -1.32 -16.30
N VAL A 225 7.25 -1.71 -15.25
CA VAL A 225 7.28 -3.11 -14.79
C VAL A 225 5.88 -3.60 -14.45
N GLY A 226 5.10 -2.82 -13.70
CA GLY A 226 3.72 -3.19 -13.34
C GLY A 226 2.77 -3.33 -14.52
N ALA A 227 3.02 -2.59 -15.62
CA ALA A 227 2.18 -2.61 -16.81
C ALA A 227 2.52 -3.75 -17.79
N GLN A 228 3.79 -4.18 -17.86
CA GLN A 228 4.30 -5.07 -18.91
C GLN A 228 4.71 -6.46 -18.41
N ALA A 229 5.08 -6.61 -17.14
CA ALA A 229 5.58 -7.87 -16.62
C ALA A 229 4.47 -8.86 -16.29
N MET A 230 4.87 -10.14 -16.13
CA MET A 230 4.03 -11.20 -15.55
C MET A 230 4.43 -11.40 -14.08
N PRO A 231 3.47 -11.80 -13.20
CA PRO A 231 3.76 -12.07 -11.79
C PRO A 231 4.80 -13.19 -11.63
N SER A 232 5.90 -12.89 -10.95
CA SER A 232 6.98 -13.83 -10.66
C SER A 232 7.83 -13.33 -9.49
N ALA A 233 8.73 -14.16 -8.97
CA ALA A 233 9.70 -13.76 -7.95
C ALA A 233 10.63 -12.65 -8.48
N ASP A 234 11.06 -12.73 -9.73
CA ASP A 234 11.89 -11.69 -10.38
C ASP A 234 11.13 -10.36 -10.51
N THR A 235 9.88 -10.40 -10.99
CA THR A 235 9.03 -9.21 -11.08
C THR A 235 8.84 -8.59 -9.69
N THR A 236 8.58 -9.41 -8.67
CA THR A 236 8.47 -8.94 -7.28
C THR A 236 9.76 -8.29 -6.81
N HIS A 237 10.93 -8.92 -7.08
CA HIS A 237 12.23 -8.35 -6.74
C HIS A 237 12.44 -6.96 -7.36
N ARG A 238 12.16 -6.81 -8.65
CA ARG A 238 12.27 -5.53 -9.36
C ARG A 238 11.33 -4.48 -8.76
N ILE A 239 10.07 -4.81 -8.53
CA ILE A 239 9.08 -3.92 -7.91
C ILE A 239 9.51 -3.49 -6.51
N MET A 240 9.97 -4.43 -5.66
CA MET A 240 10.38 -4.13 -4.29
C MET A 240 11.65 -3.27 -4.22
N THR A 241 12.57 -3.45 -5.16
CA THR A 241 13.75 -2.59 -5.31
C THR A 241 13.34 -1.18 -5.71
N LEU A 242 12.47 -1.05 -6.71
CA LEU A 242 11.96 0.24 -7.17
C LEU A 242 11.09 0.92 -6.10
N ARG A 243 10.30 0.16 -5.34
CA ARG A 243 9.56 0.64 -4.17
C ARG A 243 10.49 1.32 -3.16
N ASN A 244 11.63 0.70 -2.87
CA ASN A 244 12.60 1.26 -1.94
C ASN A 244 13.24 2.55 -2.48
N ILE A 245 13.62 2.56 -3.76
CA ILE A 245 14.16 3.76 -4.44
C ILE A 245 13.14 4.91 -4.40
N VAL A 246 11.90 4.67 -4.83
CA VAL A 246 10.87 5.72 -4.86
C VAL A 246 10.52 6.22 -3.46
N GLY A 247 10.32 5.31 -2.50
CA GLY A 247 9.95 5.69 -1.13
C GLY A 247 11.03 6.50 -0.43
N SER A 248 12.29 6.04 -0.48
CA SER A 248 13.41 6.75 0.14
C SER A 248 13.66 8.11 -0.52
N SER A 249 13.61 8.18 -1.85
CA SER A 249 13.81 9.43 -2.58
C SER A 249 12.65 10.41 -2.36
N ALA A 250 11.40 9.95 -2.29
CA ALA A 250 10.25 10.79 -2.00
C ALA A 250 10.34 11.43 -0.61
N MET A 251 10.74 10.65 0.40
CA MET A 251 10.99 11.18 1.75
C MET A 251 12.16 12.18 1.76
N ALA A 252 13.23 11.90 1.03
CA ALA A 252 14.36 12.83 0.89
C ALA A 252 13.95 14.12 0.18
N VAL A 253 13.11 14.06 -0.85
CA VAL A 253 12.50 15.26 -1.48
C VAL A 253 11.75 16.09 -0.45
N GLY A 254 10.94 15.45 0.42
CA GLY A 254 10.23 16.14 1.49
C GLY A 254 11.16 16.89 2.46
N SER A 255 12.26 16.27 2.87
CA SER A 255 13.26 16.90 3.75
C SER A 255 13.97 18.08 3.05
N LYS A 256 14.48 17.86 1.82
CA LYS A 256 15.14 18.90 1.03
C LYS A 256 14.21 20.05 0.66
N ALA A 257 12.91 19.77 0.48
CA ALA A 257 11.91 20.81 0.28
C ALA A 257 11.79 21.75 1.48
N LEU A 258 11.91 21.24 2.72
CA LEU A 258 11.96 22.06 3.93
C LEU A 258 13.23 22.94 3.96
N ASP A 259 14.38 22.40 3.59
CA ASP A 259 15.64 23.14 3.52
C ASP A 259 15.53 24.28 2.50
N VAL A 260 15.03 24.00 1.30
CA VAL A 260 14.79 24.99 0.24
C VAL A 260 13.76 26.04 0.65
N ALA A 261 12.68 25.65 1.34
CA ALA A 261 11.65 26.58 1.79
C ALA A 261 12.14 27.48 2.95
N GLY A 262 13.10 26.97 3.75
CA GLY A 262 13.57 27.65 4.97
C GLY A 262 12.46 27.83 5.99
N GLY A 263 12.57 28.80 6.89
CA GLY A 263 11.61 29.07 7.95
C GLY A 263 10.15 29.22 7.49
N ALA A 264 9.92 29.68 6.26
CA ALA A 264 8.57 29.78 5.70
C ALA A 264 7.89 28.41 5.53
N GLY A 265 8.64 27.34 5.27
CA GLY A 265 8.13 25.98 5.13
C GLY A 265 7.65 25.36 6.46
N PHE A 266 8.06 25.92 7.59
CA PHE A 266 7.66 25.44 8.91
C PHE A 266 6.22 25.83 9.30
N TYR A 267 5.63 26.83 8.64
CA TYR A 267 4.26 27.25 8.91
C TYR A 267 3.24 26.31 8.26
N ARG A 268 2.29 25.81 9.06
CA ARG A 268 1.20 24.90 8.60
C ARG A 268 0.43 25.46 7.40
N ALA A 269 0.18 26.78 7.37
CA ALA A 269 -0.54 27.44 6.28
C ALA A 269 0.12 27.26 4.89
N LYS A 270 1.37 26.81 4.82
CA LYS A 270 2.05 26.51 3.55
C LYS A 270 1.86 25.06 3.10
N GLY A 271 1.37 24.19 3.97
CA GLY A 271 1.05 22.79 3.67
C GLY A 271 2.29 21.91 3.40
N LEU A 272 3.51 22.42 3.57
CA LEU A 272 4.74 21.65 3.35
C LEU A 272 4.99 20.66 4.50
N GLU A 273 4.70 21.07 5.75
CA GLU A 273 4.86 20.20 6.91
C GLU A 273 3.94 18.98 6.87
N GLN A 274 2.71 19.16 6.34
CA GLN A 274 1.78 18.04 6.14
C GLN A 274 2.35 17.04 5.12
N ARG A 275 2.83 17.51 3.98
CA ARG A 275 3.45 16.66 2.96
C ARG A 275 4.66 15.91 3.50
N PHE A 276 5.50 16.58 4.29
CA PHE A 276 6.64 15.93 4.96
C PHE A 276 6.19 14.79 5.88
N ARG A 277 5.14 15.00 6.68
CA ARG A 277 4.58 13.97 7.57
C ARG A 277 3.95 12.82 6.78
N ASP A 278 3.20 13.13 5.74
CA ASP A 278 2.51 12.14 4.90
C ASP A 278 3.50 11.24 4.16
N LEU A 279 4.63 11.78 3.70
CA LEU A 279 5.70 11.02 3.05
C LEU A 279 6.29 9.93 3.96
N GLN A 280 6.26 10.10 5.29
CA GLN A 280 6.76 9.08 6.22
C GLN A 280 5.94 7.77 6.15
N GLY A 281 4.71 7.81 5.68
CA GLY A 281 3.88 6.63 5.44
C GLY A 281 4.49 5.61 4.48
N ALA A 282 5.36 6.06 3.56
CA ALA A 282 6.04 5.19 2.60
C ALA A 282 6.86 4.06 3.24
N ARG A 283 7.30 4.23 4.49
CA ARG A 283 8.10 3.23 5.24
C ARG A 283 7.32 1.99 5.64
N PHE A 284 5.99 2.11 5.79
CA PHE A 284 5.17 1.12 6.49
C PHE A 284 4.46 0.14 5.56
N HIS A 285 4.51 0.35 4.25
CA HIS A 285 3.99 -0.64 3.29
C HIS A 285 4.91 -1.87 3.22
N PRO A 286 4.35 -3.08 3.04
CA PRO A 286 5.16 -4.30 2.83
C PRO A 286 5.96 -4.24 1.50
N LEU A 287 7.13 -4.80 1.43
CA LEU A 287 8.00 -5.17 2.53
C LEU A 287 8.63 -3.92 3.15
N ARG A 288 8.78 -3.86 4.48
CA ARG A 288 9.54 -2.78 5.11
C ARG A 288 11.02 -2.85 4.69
N ASP A 289 11.75 -1.76 4.87
CA ASP A 289 13.09 -1.60 4.30
C ASP A 289 14.05 -2.78 4.60
N ARG A 290 14.08 -3.27 5.84
CA ARG A 290 14.95 -4.41 6.20
C ARG A 290 14.47 -5.75 5.63
N GLU A 291 13.17 -5.96 5.59
CA GLU A 291 12.56 -7.15 4.96
C GLU A 291 12.81 -7.14 3.45
N GLN A 292 12.71 -5.98 2.81
CA GLN A 292 13.04 -5.81 1.41
C GLN A 292 14.53 -6.05 1.12
N GLN A 293 15.42 -5.52 1.97
CA GLN A 293 16.86 -5.74 1.84
C GLN A 293 17.22 -7.23 1.97
N LEU A 294 16.60 -7.93 2.93
CA LEU A 294 16.78 -9.37 3.09
C LEU A 294 16.28 -10.14 1.85
N TYR A 295 15.10 -9.79 1.37
CA TYR A 295 14.54 -10.37 0.14
C TYR A 295 15.48 -10.16 -1.06
N ALA A 296 15.95 -8.94 -1.27
CA ALA A 296 16.86 -8.61 -2.37
C ALA A 296 18.22 -9.33 -2.24
N GLY A 297 18.77 -9.40 -1.02
CA GLY A 297 20.02 -10.12 -0.75
C GLY A 297 19.90 -11.60 -1.04
N ARG A 298 18.84 -12.26 -0.57
CA ARG A 298 18.57 -13.68 -0.86
C ARG A 298 18.40 -13.94 -2.35
N MET A 299 17.64 -13.11 -3.06
CA MET A 299 17.51 -13.21 -4.51
C MET A 299 18.87 -13.12 -5.23
N ALA A 300 19.73 -12.19 -4.83
CA ALA A 300 21.06 -12.01 -5.42
C ALA A 300 22.01 -13.18 -5.14
N LEU A 301 21.84 -13.86 -4.00
CA LEU A 301 22.62 -15.03 -3.60
C LEU A 301 22.04 -16.35 -4.08
N GLY A 302 20.85 -16.34 -4.68
CA GLY A 302 20.14 -17.56 -5.10
C GLY A 302 19.59 -18.38 -3.94
N GLU A 303 19.29 -17.73 -2.80
CA GLU A 303 18.73 -18.34 -1.61
C GLU A 303 17.20 -18.32 -1.63
N GLU A 304 16.57 -19.16 -0.78
CA GLU A 304 15.11 -19.11 -0.57
C GLU A 304 14.69 -17.77 0.03
N VAL A 305 13.65 -17.17 -0.53
CA VAL A 305 13.13 -15.84 -0.12
C VAL A 305 12.03 -15.90 0.95
N ASP A 306 11.62 -17.08 1.36
CA ASP A 306 10.63 -17.29 2.42
C ASP A 306 11.09 -16.74 3.79
N LEU A 307 10.13 -16.36 4.66
CA LEU A 307 10.40 -15.88 6.02
C LEU A 307 10.61 -17.02 7.01
#